data_ddb47f1bc5835699d23de90d7b854ed5
#
_entry.id   ddb47f1bc5835699d23de90d7b854ed5
#
_cell.length_a   1.000
_cell.length_b   1.000
_cell.length_c   1.000
_cell.angle_alpha   90.00
_cell.angle_beta   90.00
_cell.angle_gamma   90.00
#
_symmetry.space_group_name_H-M   'P 1'
#
loop_
_entity.id
_entity.type
_entity.pdbx_description
1 polymer ?
#
loop_
_entity_poly.entity_id
_entity_poly.type
_entity_poly.pdbx_seq_one_letter_code
_entity_poly.pdbx_strand_id
1 'polypeptide(L)'
;MVQYLRKLDSTFGALADPTRRGILERLGRSDAGITELAQAFDITLTGIKKHVGVLEAAGLVTTEKIGRVRRCRLGPRRLDDETAWIAAYRRMLEGRLNRLGEFLERTREKQ
;
A
#
# COMPACT_ATOMS: atom_id res chain seq x y z
N MET A 1 -13.32 11.38 -11.27
CA MET A 1 -13.50 9.93 -11.11
C MET A 1 -12.36 9.12 -11.72
N VAL A 2 -11.95 9.41 -12.95
CA VAL A 2 -10.85 8.71 -13.60
C VAL A 2 -9.54 8.86 -12.81
N GLN A 3 -9.24 10.05 -12.33
CA GLN A 3 -8.03 10.30 -11.52
C GLN A 3 -8.08 9.56 -10.18
N TYR A 4 -9.27 9.47 -9.58
CA TYR A 4 -9.47 8.73 -8.33
C TYR A 4 -9.15 7.25 -8.53
N LEU A 5 -9.67 6.65 -9.61
CA LEU A 5 -9.43 5.23 -9.91
C LEU A 5 -7.96 4.96 -10.21
N ARG A 6 -7.30 5.84 -10.96
CA ARG A 6 -5.86 5.71 -11.25
C ARG A 6 -5.02 5.81 -9.99
N LYS A 7 -5.41 6.70 -9.09
CA LYS A 7 -4.71 6.89 -7.83
C LYS A 7 -4.82 5.64 -6.94
N LEU A 8 -6.02 5.06 -6.87
CA LEU A 8 -6.23 3.79 -6.15
C LEU A 8 -5.39 2.67 -6.76
N ASP A 9 -5.43 2.53 -8.08
CA ASP A 9 -4.67 1.49 -8.79
C ASP A 9 -3.17 1.64 -8.56
N SER A 10 -2.67 2.86 -8.64
CA SER A 10 -1.25 3.16 -8.41
C SER A 10 -0.82 2.76 -7.00
N THR A 11 -1.62 3.11 -6.01
CA THR A 11 -1.34 2.80 -4.61
C THR A 11 -1.39 1.30 -4.36
N PHE A 12 -2.45 0.63 -4.76
CA PHE A 12 -2.58 -0.82 -4.56
C PHE A 12 -1.52 -1.59 -5.33
N GLY A 13 -1.20 -1.15 -6.55
CA GLY A 13 -0.13 -1.75 -7.33
C GLY A 13 1.23 -1.63 -6.65
N ALA A 14 1.55 -0.45 -6.10
CA ALA A 14 2.77 -0.25 -5.37
C ALA A 14 2.85 -1.14 -4.12
N LEU A 15 1.73 -1.32 -3.43
CA LEU A 15 1.65 -2.13 -2.21
C LEU A 15 1.58 -3.64 -2.49
N ALA A 16 1.39 -4.05 -3.72
CA ALA A 16 1.23 -5.46 -4.07
C ALA A 16 2.54 -6.26 -4.04
N ASP A 17 3.68 -5.60 -3.93
CA ASP A 17 4.99 -6.25 -3.92
C ASP A 17 5.56 -6.30 -2.50
N PRO A 18 6.05 -7.47 -2.03
CA PRO A 18 6.56 -7.59 -0.66
C PRO A 18 7.81 -6.75 -0.40
N THR A 19 8.69 -6.59 -1.39
CA THR A 19 9.87 -5.75 -1.23
C THR A 19 9.47 -4.30 -1.04
N ARG A 20 8.51 -3.81 -1.81
CA ARG A 20 8.05 -2.43 -1.66
C ARG A 20 7.38 -2.20 -0.31
N ARG A 21 6.58 -3.16 0.17
CA ARG A 21 6.03 -3.06 1.53
C ARG A 21 7.13 -3.02 2.58
N GLY A 22 8.17 -3.84 2.40
CA GLY A 22 9.31 -3.84 3.31
C GLY A 22 10.05 -2.51 3.33
N ILE A 23 10.22 -1.88 2.17
CA ILE A 23 10.83 -0.55 2.07
C ILE A 23 10.03 0.47 2.88
N LEU A 24 8.70 0.47 2.73
CA LEU A 24 7.84 1.39 3.48
C LEU A 24 7.95 1.15 4.99
N GLU A 25 7.96 -0.09 5.42
CA GLU A 25 8.12 -0.43 6.83
C GLU A 25 9.46 0.06 7.36
N ARG A 26 10.53 -0.13 6.59
CA ARG A 26 11.86 0.36 6.95
C ARG A 26 11.88 1.89 7.08
N LEU A 27 11.30 2.58 6.12
CA LEU A 27 11.24 4.05 6.14
C LEU A 27 10.32 4.58 7.23
N GLY A 28 9.39 3.76 7.70
CA GLY A 28 8.54 4.12 8.85
C GLY A 28 9.33 4.28 10.13
N ARG A 29 10.52 3.70 10.23
CA ARG A 29 11.39 3.82 11.40
C ARG A 29 12.33 5.03 11.29
N SER A 30 12.86 5.27 10.11
CA SER A 30 13.75 6.40 9.84
C SER A 30 14.02 6.51 8.35
N ASP A 31 14.41 7.69 7.91
CA ASP A 31 14.83 7.90 6.52
C ASP A 31 16.06 7.05 6.22
N ALA A 32 16.24 6.73 4.96
CA ALA A 32 17.38 5.90 4.53
C ALA A 32 17.85 6.32 3.15
N GLY A 33 19.15 6.14 2.91
CA GLY A 33 19.72 6.32 1.59
C GLY A 33 19.37 5.16 0.67
N ILE A 34 19.34 5.41 -0.63
CA ILE A 34 18.97 4.38 -1.60
C ILE A 34 19.95 3.20 -1.59
N THR A 35 21.24 3.47 -1.41
CA THR A 35 22.26 2.41 -1.31
C THR A 35 22.06 1.58 -0.04
N GLU A 36 21.70 2.24 1.05
CA GLU A 36 21.39 1.60 2.32
C GLU A 36 20.22 0.63 2.18
N LEU A 37 19.19 1.06 1.46
CA LEU A 37 18.02 0.21 1.18
C LEU A 37 18.40 -0.99 0.31
N ALA A 38 19.22 -0.78 -0.72
CA ALA A 38 19.68 -1.87 -1.58
C ALA A 38 20.42 -2.94 -0.76
N GLN A 39 21.28 -2.53 0.15
CA GLN A 39 21.99 -3.44 1.02
C GLN A 39 21.08 -4.17 2.00
N ALA A 40 20.13 -3.43 2.60
CA ALA A 40 19.21 -3.99 3.58
C ALA A 40 18.32 -5.09 2.99
N PHE A 41 17.93 -4.95 1.72
CA PHE A 41 17.05 -5.92 1.06
C PHE A 41 17.79 -6.89 0.15
N ASP A 42 19.11 -6.81 0.12
CA ASP A 42 19.96 -7.66 -0.73
C ASP A 42 19.52 -7.62 -2.20
N ILE A 43 19.33 -6.43 -2.70
CA ILE A 43 18.88 -6.17 -4.07
C ILE A 43 19.91 -5.24 -4.73
N THR A 44 20.07 -5.36 -6.06
CA THR A 44 20.94 -4.48 -6.82
C THR A 44 20.46 -3.03 -6.72
N LEU A 45 21.37 -2.09 -6.90
CA LEU A 45 21.03 -0.67 -6.90
C LEU A 45 19.97 -0.35 -7.97
N THR A 46 20.12 -0.96 -9.16
CA THR A 46 19.12 -0.80 -10.24
C THR A 46 17.74 -1.30 -9.81
N GLY A 47 17.68 -2.47 -9.17
CA GLY A 47 16.42 -3.04 -8.68
C GLY A 47 15.76 -2.19 -7.62
N ILE A 48 16.55 -1.71 -6.64
CA ILE A 48 15.99 -0.88 -5.57
C ILE A 48 15.49 0.46 -6.13
N LYS A 49 16.19 1.04 -7.10
CA LYS A 49 15.76 2.28 -7.75
C LYS A 49 14.41 2.12 -8.43
N LYS A 50 14.16 0.96 -9.06
CA LYS A 50 12.85 0.67 -9.68
C LYS A 50 11.75 0.60 -8.64
N HIS A 51 11.97 -0.10 -7.54
CA HIS A 51 10.99 -0.20 -6.46
C HIS A 51 10.69 1.16 -5.84
N VAL A 52 11.73 1.93 -5.54
CA VAL A 52 11.57 3.27 -4.98
C VAL A 52 10.83 4.18 -5.97
N GLY A 53 11.15 4.06 -7.27
CA GLY A 53 10.46 4.82 -8.31
C GLY A 53 8.96 4.54 -8.37
N VAL A 54 8.56 3.27 -8.23
CA VAL A 54 7.14 2.89 -8.18
C VAL A 54 6.46 3.51 -6.96
N LEU A 55 7.11 3.45 -5.80
CA LEU A 55 6.59 4.03 -4.57
C LEU A 55 6.49 5.55 -4.65
N GLU A 56 7.49 6.19 -5.25
CA GLU A 56 7.51 7.64 -5.44
C GLU A 56 6.39 8.09 -6.40
N ALA A 57 6.20 7.36 -7.50
CA ALA A 57 5.13 7.64 -8.45
C ALA A 57 3.75 7.52 -7.80
N ALA A 58 3.60 6.64 -6.84
CA ALA A 58 2.36 6.47 -6.08
C ALA A 58 2.22 7.49 -4.93
N GLY A 59 3.23 8.34 -4.72
CA GLY A 59 3.21 9.33 -3.64
C GLY A 59 3.47 8.77 -2.25
N LEU A 60 3.90 7.51 -2.16
CA LEU A 60 4.16 6.85 -0.89
C LEU A 60 5.55 7.13 -0.32
N VAL A 61 6.47 7.53 -1.19
CA VAL A 61 7.85 7.84 -0.83
C VAL A 61 8.22 9.15 -1.52
N THR A 62 9.01 9.98 -0.85
CA THR A 62 9.65 11.13 -1.46
C THR A 62 11.15 10.92 -1.39
N THR A 63 11.87 11.41 -2.39
CA THR A 63 13.33 11.31 -2.43
C THR A 63 13.92 12.68 -2.58
N GLU A 64 15.10 12.85 -2.01
CA GLU A 64 15.84 14.11 -2.07
C GLU A 64 17.32 13.79 -2.23
N LYS A 65 17.96 14.47 -3.16
CA LYS A 65 19.41 14.30 -3.34
C LYS A 65 20.14 15.25 -2.40
N ILE A 66 20.89 14.69 -1.47
CA ILE A 66 21.71 15.44 -0.52
C ILE A 66 23.15 15.07 -0.80
N GLY A 67 23.90 16.00 -1.41
CA GLY A 67 25.25 15.70 -1.87
C GLY A 67 25.22 14.64 -2.96
N ARG A 68 25.91 13.54 -2.74
CA ARG A 68 25.95 12.40 -3.68
C ARG A 68 24.98 11.29 -3.33
N VAL A 69 24.21 11.47 -2.24
CA VAL A 69 23.32 10.44 -1.72
C VAL A 69 21.88 10.84 -1.99
N ARG A 70 21.11 9.89 -2.51
CA ARG A 70 19.68 10.05 -2.63
C ARG A 70 19.03 9.46 -1.39
N ARG A 71 18.42 10.31 -0.59
CA ARG A 71 17.72 9.88 0.62
C ARG A 71 16.25 9.69 0.33
N CYS A 72 15.69 8.67 0.94
CA CYS A 72 14.28 8.30 0.80
C CYS A 72 13.59 8.49 2.15
N ARG A 73 12.35 8.96 2.10
CA ARG A 73 11.51 9.11 3.29
C ARG A 73 10.06 8.80 2.92
N LEU A 74 9.24 8.52 3.91
CA LEU A 74 7.81 8.32 3.66
C LEU A 74 7.20 9.61 3.12
N GLY A 75 6.32 9.46 2.14
CA GLY A 75 5.53 10.57 1.62
C GLY A 75 4.41 10.96 2.60
N PRO A 76 3.77 12.10 2.38
CA PRO A 76 2.74 12.61 3.30
C PRO A 76 1.37 11.95 3.15
N ARG A 77 1.20 11.00 2.25
CA ARG A 77 -0.11 10.40 1.97
C ARG A 77 -0.59 9.53 3.13
N ARG A 78 -1.84 9.73 3.51
CA ARG A 78 -2.47 9.00 4.63
C ARG A 78 -3.32 7.83 4.17
N LEU A 79 -3.43 7.61 2.86
CA LEU A 79 -4.19 6.51 2.26
C LEU A 79 -5.67 6.54 2.62
N ASP A 80 -6.25 7.74 2.73
CA ASP A 80 -7.65 7.90 3.14
C ASP A 80 -8.61 7.27 2.13
N ASP A 81 -8.37 7.48 0.83
CA ASP A 81 -9.22 6.91 -0.22
C ASP A 81 -9.12 5.39 -0.27
N GLU A 82 -7.90 4.87 -0.14
CA GLU A 82 -7.65 3.43 -0.13
C GLU A 82 -8.30 2.77 1.07
N THR A 83 -8.17 3.39 2.23
CA THR A 83 -8.78 2.91 3.47
C THR A 83 -10.32 2.93 3.35
N ALA A 84 -10.88 3.99 2.78
CA ALA A 84 -12.33 4.11 2.57
C ALA A 84 -12.84 3.01 1.63
N TRP A 85 -12.10 2.72 0.56
CA TRP A 85 -12.47 1.66 -0.37
C TRP A 85 -12.48 0.30 0.32
N ILE A 86 -11.43 0.01 1.08
CA ILE A 86 -11.31 -1.26 1.82
C ILE A 86 -12.44 -1.39 2.84
N ALA A 87 -12.73 -0.32 3.57
CA ALA A 87 -13.80 -0.31 4.56
C ALA A 87 -15.18 -0.55 3.94
N ALA A 88 -15.42 0.06 2.78
CA ALA A 88 -16.68 -0.13 2.05
C ALA A 88 -16.84 -1.57 1.57
N TYR A 89 -15.76 -2.15 1.04
CA TYR A 89 -15.76 -3.55 0.60
C TYR A 89 -16.04 -4.48 1.79
N ARG A 90 -15.37 -4.22 2.91
CA ARG A 90 -15.55 -5.00 4.13
C ARG A 90 -17.00 -4.96 4.62
N ARG A 91 -17.62 -3.77 4.63
CA ARG A 91 -19.02 -3.62 5.02
C ARG A 91 -19.96 -4.40 4.10
N MET A 92 -19.64 -4.41 2.80
CA MET A 92 -20.41 -5.16 1.82
C MET A 92 -20.37 -6.66 2.13
N LEU A 93 -19.17 -7.18 2.44
CA LEU A 93 -19.00 -8.59 2.83
C LEU A 93 -19.75 -8.91 4.11
N GLU A 94 -19.61 -8.07 5.13
CA GLU A 94 -20.29 -8.26 6.41
C GLU A 94 -21.81 -8.26 6.24
N GLY A 95 -22.35 -7.33 5.45
CA GLY A 95 -23.76 -7.28 5.17
C GLY A 95 -24.26 -8.53 4.45
N ARG A 96 -23.49 -9.05 3.51
CA ARG A 96 -23.82 -10.28 2.79
C ARG A 96 -23.83 -11.48 3.74
N LEU A 97 -22.84 -11.58 4.61
CA LEU A 97 -22.78 -12.65 5.60
C LEU A 97 -23.94 -12.58 6.61
N ASN A 98 -24.28 -11.39 7.04
CA ASN A 98 -25.41 -11.18 7.94
C ASN A 98 -26.72 -11.62 7.30
N ARG A 99 -26.96 -11.26 6.03
CA ARG A 99 -28.15 -11.69 5.30
C ARG A 99 -28.22 -13.20 5.15
N LEU A 100 -27.09 -13.83 4.89
CA LEU A 100 -27.01 -15.28 4.79
C LEU A 100 -27.34 -15.94 6.14
N GLY A 101 -26.78 -15.40 7.23
CA GLY A 101 -27.05 -15.87 8.58
C GLY A 101 -28.53 -15.79 8.93
N GLU A 102 -29.15 -14.66 8.63
CA GLU A 102 -30.59 -14.47 8.85
C GLU A 102 -31.42 -15.46 8.03
N PHE A 103 -31.04 -15.69 6.78
CA PHE A 103 -31.72 -16.65 5.92
C PHE A 103 -31.64 -18.07 6.49
N LEU A 104 -30.48 -18.49 6.92
CA LEU A 104 -30.26 -19.81 7.50
C LEU A 104 -31.06 -19.97 8.81
N GLU A 105 -31.11 -18.95 9.62
CA GLU A 105 -31.90 -18.97 10.86
C GLU A 105 -33.39 -19.11 10.59
N ARG A 106 -33.92 -18.34 9.64
CA ARG A 106 -35.32 -18.45 9.24
C ARG A 106 -35.66 -19.83 8.70
N THR A 107 -34.77 -20.40 7.89
CA THR A 107 -34.94 -21.74 7.35
C THR A 107 -34.97 -22.80 8.45
N ARG A 108 -34.09 -22.61 9.46
CA ARG A 108 -34.00 -23.53 10.60
C ARG A 108 -35.29 -23.48 11.46
N GLU A 109 -35.86 -22.29 11.67
CA GLU A 109 -37.09 -22.12 12.46
C GLU A 109 -38.30 -22.76 11.79
N LYS A 110 -38.30 -22.88 10.46
CA LYS A 110 -39.41 -23.48 9.72
C LYS A 110 -39.39 -25.00 9.72
N GLN A 111 -38.32 -25.61 10.20
CA GLN A 111 -38.22 -27.06 10.31
C GLN A 111 -38.62 -27.53 11.71
#